data_a34271700719975809087294db2f51cf
#
_entry.id   a34271700719975809087294db2f51cf
#
_cell.length_a   1.000
_cell.length_b   1.000
_cell.length_c   1.000
_cell.angle_alpha   90.00
_cell.angle_beta   90.00
_cell.angle_gamma   90.00
#
_symmetry.space_group_name_H-M   'P 1'
#
loop_
_entity.id
_entity.type
_entity.pdbx_description
1 polymer ?
#
loop_
_entity_poly.entity_id
_entity_poly.type
_entity_poly.pdbx_seq_one_letter_code
_entity_poly.pdbx_strand_id
1 'polypeptide(L)'
;MEIDWERLREAAIEAMRHAYAPYSDFPVGVAGLVDDGRIVVGCNVENASYGVGLCAECGLVTSLHATGGGRLVAVSCVDATGAPLMPCGRCRQLLYEHGGPKCLVEAVPRPLTMSELLPHAFGPEDIEKVTGATPVPEVPTALAKWRGRGTVFVHPDLSGGTQVWTGYWERSGGSSDAADAEKGVLEEGPNFPAAGDAVEWGRVRTPRVVVVDADGALSWAGEGDPPEGIGARWEQGGGQ
;
A
#
# COMPACT_ATOMS: atom_id res chain seq x y z
N MET A 1 13.03 -3.76 10.79
CA MET A 1 12.71 -5.17 10.43
C MET A 1 13.93 -5.74 9.71
N GLU A 2 14.44 -6.89 10.14
CA GLU A 2 15.49 -7.61 9.43
C GLU A 2 14.88 -8.38 8.25
N ILE A 3 15.50 -8.31 7.07
CA ILE A 3 14.99 -8.95 5.86
C ILE A 3 15.66 -10.31 5.72
N ASP A 4 14.86 -11.36 5.75
CA ASP A 4 15.26 -12.72 5.43
C ASP A 4 15.20 -12.93 3.90
N TRP A 5 16.32 -12.64 3.25
CA TRP A 5 16.45 -12.73 1.80
C TRP A 5 16.34 -14.15 1.28
N GLU A 6 16.78 -15.14 2.04
CA GLU A 6 16.70 -16.56 1.65
C GLU A 6 15.23 -16.99 1.57
N ARG A 7 14.47 -16.73 2.62
CA ARG A 7 13.03 -17.00 2.66
C ARG A 7 12.26 -16.28 1.57
N LEU A 8 12.64 -15.02 1.29
CA LEU A 8 11.98 -14.22 0.26
C LEU A 8 12.26 -14.78 -1.14
N ARG A 9 13.50 -15.19 -1.39
CA ARG A 9 13.91 -15.84 -2.64
C ARG A 9 13.24 -17.21 -2.83
N GLU A 10 13.13 -18.02 -1.78
CA GLU A 10 12.42 -19.30 -1.83
C GLU A 10 10.95 -19.10 -2.24
N ALA A 11 10.27 -18.09 -1.68
CA ALA A 11 8.90 -17.76 -2.06
C ALA A 11 8.80 -17.30 -3.53
N ALA A 12 9.78 -16.55 -4.04
CA ALA A 12 9.86 -16.17 -5.44
C ALA A 12 10.08 -17.38 -6.36
N ILE A 13 10.96 -18.31 -5.98
CA ILE A 13 11.20 -19.56 -6.73
C ILE A 13 9.92 -20.41 -6.80
N GLU A 14 9.20 -20.51 -5.70
CA GLU A 14 7.94 -21.26 -5.70
C GLU A 14 6.91 -20.60 -6.62
N ALA A 15 6.77 -19.27 -6.57
CA ALA A 15 5.89 -18.53 -7.48
C ALA A 15 6.29 -18.72 -8.96
N MET A 16 7.58 -18.72 -9.27
CA MET A 16 8.13 -18.93 -10.62
C MET A 16 7.66 -20.26 -11.26
N ARG A 17 7.47 -21.30 -10.46
CA ARG A 17 7.00 -22.61 -10.95
C ARG A 17 5.57 -22.56 -11.50
N HIS A 18 4.80 -21.55 -11.17
CA HIS A 18 3.46 -21.30 -11.65
C HIS A 18 3.41 -20.33 -12.85
N ALA A 19 4.54 -19.86 -13.34
CA ALA A 19 4.62 -18.97 -14.49
C ALA A 19 4.02 -19.59 -15.74
N TYR A 20 3.30 -18.77 -16.51
CA TYR A 20 2.79 -19.16 -17.82
C TYR A 20 3.61 -18.46 -18.91
N ALA A 21 4.66 -19.14 -19.39
CA ALA A 21 5.63 -18.58 -20.33
C ALA A 21 5.84 -19.48 -21.58
N PRO A 22 4.76 -19.84 -22.33
CA PRO A 22 4.84 -20.80 -23.43
C PRO A 22 5.50 -20.23 -24.69
N TYR A 23 5.74 -18.93 -24.78
CA TYR A 23 6.30 -18.28 -25.95
C TYR A 23 7.79 -17.98 -25.82
N SER A 24 8.20 -17.52 -24.63
CA SER A 24 9.60 -17.16 -24.35
C SER A 24 10.40 -18.27 -23.72
N ASP A 25 9.73 -19.25 -23.09
CA ASP A 25 10.35 -20.25 -22.21
C ASP A 25 11.19 -19.60 -21.08
N PHE A 26 10.76 -18.42 -20.63
CA PHE A 26 11.45 -17.63 -19.60
C PHE A 26 10.52 -17.39 -18.40
N PRO A 27 10.39 -18.37 -17.49
CA PRO A 27 9.60 -18.20 -16.30
C PRO A 27 10.29 -17.26 -15.30
N VAL A 28 9.51 -16.38 -14.70
CA VAL A 28 9.94 -15.42 -13.68
C VAL A 28 9.02 -15.52 -12.49
N GLY A 29 9.59 -15.52 -11.29
CA GLY A 29 8.87 -15.39 -10.04
C GLY A 29 9.31 -14.17 -9.25
N VAL A 30 8.44 -13.66 -8.43
CA VAL A 30 8.72 -12.54 -7.54
C VAL A 30 8.03 -12.74 -6.20
N ALA A 31 8.72 -12.33 -5.13
CA ALA A 31 8.16 -12.22 -3.79
C ALA A 31 8.46 -10.85 -3.20
N GLY A 32 7.51 -10.29 -2.49
CA GLY A 32 7.62 -9.01 -1.81
C GLY A 32 7.32 -9.14 -0.32
N LEU A 33 8.19 -8.61 0.52
CA LEU A 33 7.95 -8.44 1.94
C LEU A 33 7.16 -7.16 2.16
N VAL A 34 6.02 -7.28 2.81
CA VAL A 34 5.14 -6.16 3.16
C VAL A 34 5.54 -5.61 4.54
N ASP A 35 5.23 -4.36 4.81
CA ASP A 35 5.53 -3.66 6.06
C ASP A 35 4.90 -4.30 7.32
N ASP A 36 3.87 -5.13 7.16
CA ASP A 36 3.25 -5.93 8.21
C ASP A 36 3.87 -7.33 8.41
N GLY A 37 4.92 -7.66 7.64
CA GLY A 37 5.63 -8.94 7.70
C GLY A 37 5.05 -10.05 6.81
N ARG A 38 3.94 -9.81 6.09
CA ARG A 38 3.44 -10.75 5.07
C ARG A 38 4.41 -10.84 3.89
N ILE A 39 4.41 -11.99 3.25
CA ILE A 39 5.03 -12.18 1.93
C ILE A 39 3.91 -12.33 0.91
N VAL A 40 3.95 -11.51 -0.14
CA VAL A 40 3.09 -11.60 -1.32
C VAL A 40 3.92 -12.05 -2.52
N VAL A 41 3.30 -12.74 -3.46
CA VAL A 41 4.03 -13.35 -4.58
C VAL A 41 3.35 -13.09 -5.91
N GLY A 42 4.10 -13.24 -6.99
CA GLY A 42 3.60 -13.17 -8.36
C GLY A 42 4.50 -13.95 -9.32
N CYS A 43 3.98 -14.29 -10.48
CA CYS A 43 4.74 -14.89 -11.59
C CYS A 43 4.34 -14.20 -12.90
N ASN A 44 5.19 -14.34 -13.96
CA ASN A 44 4.81 -13.81 -15.26
C ASN A 44 3.76 -14.69 -15.94
N VAL A 45 2.87 -14.01 -16.68
CA VAL A 45 1.82 -14.64 -17.46
C VAL A 45 1.84 -14.05 -18.87
N GLU A 46 2.28 -14.85 -19.82
CA GLU A 46 2.35 -14.45 -21.23
C GLU A 46 0.98 -14.57 -21.91
N ASN A 47 0.90 -13.97 -23.08
CA ASN A 47 -0.27 -14.02 -23.93
C ASN A 47 0.15 -14.00 -25.40
N ALA A 48 -0.61 -14.66 -26.27
CA ALA A 48 -0.42 -14.60 -27.73
C ALA A 48 -0.47 -13.15 -28.24
N SER A 49 -1.26 -12.29 -27.61
CA SER A 49 -1.20 -10.85 -27.75
C SER A 49 -0.12 -10.29 -26.81
N TYR A 50 1.08 -10.09 -27.29
CA TYR A 50 2.25 -9.69 -26.48
C TYR A 50 2.03 -8.42 -25.65
N GLY A 51 1.17 -7.50 -26.13
CA GLY A 51 0.86 -6.25 -25.44
C GLY A 51 0.12 -6.42 -24.10
N VAL A 52 -0.53 -7.57 -23.86
CA VAL A 52 -1.28 -7.87 -22.63
C VAL A 52 -0.56 -8.88 -21.73
N GLY A 53 0.67 -9.26 -22.06
CA GLY A 53 1.52 -10.05 -21.18
C GLY A 53 1.82 -9.32 -19.88
N LEU A 54 1.84 -10.06 -18.76
CA LEU A 54 2.08 -9.53 -17.42
C LEU A 54 3.44 -10.00 -16.90
N CYS A 55 4.28 -9.05 -16.50
CA CYS A 55 5.48 -9.37 -15.72
C CYS A 55 5.08 -9.89 -14.33
N ALA A 56 5.96 -10.66 -13.70
CA ALA A 56 5.73 -11.21 -12.38
C ALA A 56 5.33 -10.14 -11.33
N GLU A 57 5.95 -8.97 -11.41
CA GLU A 57 5.70 -7.86 -10.50
C GLU A 57 4.28 -7.28 -10.62
N CYS A 58 3.62 -7.43 -11.77
CA CYS A 58 2.20 -7.08 -11.90
C CYS A 58 1.33 -8.00 -11.04
N GLY A 59 1.62 -9.31 -11.06
CA GLY A 59 0.98 -10.29 -10.20
C GLY A 59 1.22 -10.02 -8.72
N LEU A 60 2.47 -9.66 -8.37
CA LEU A 60 2.85 -9.29 -7.01
C LEU A 60 2.01 -8.11 -6.49
N VAL A 61 1.94 -7.02 -7.25
CA VAL A 61 1.18 -5.82 -6.85
C VAL A 61 -0.32 -6.11 -6.77
N THR A 62 -0.86 -6.89 -7.70
CA THR A 62 -2.25 -7.34 -7.61
C THR A 62 -2.50 -8.17 -6.34
N SER A 63 -1.59 -9.10 -6.02
CA SER A 63 -1.65 -9.91 -4.80
C SER A 63 -1.54 -9.04 -3.54
N LEU A 64 -0.64 -8.04 -3.52
CA LEU A 64 -0.52 -7.08 -2.42
C LEU A 64 -1.88 -6.44 -2.09
N HIS A 65 -2.55 -5.86 -3.08
CA HIS A 65 -3.84 -5.20 -2.87
C HIS A 65 -4.98 -6.18 -2.58
N ALA A 66 -5.03 -7.33 -3.26
CA ALA A 66 -6.05 -8.35 -3.03
C ALA A 66 -6.01 -8.95 -1.62
N THR A 67 -4.85 -8.91 -0.96
CA THR A 67 -4.65 -9.48 0.38
C THR A 67 -4.54 -8.45 1.50
N GLY A 68 -4.90 -7.19 1.24
CA GLY A 68 -5.02 -6.16 2.28
C GLY A 68 -4.16 -4.91 2.09
N GLY A 69 -3.46 -4.78 0.95
CA GLY A 69 -2.61 -3.60 0.68
C GLY A 69 -1.32 -3.60 1.51
N GLY A 70 -0.80 -2.41 1.81
CA GLY A 70 0.43 -2.17 2.54
C GLY A 70 1.58 -1.74 1.63
N ARG A 71 2.76 -1.51 2.23
CA ARG A 71 3.97 -1.06 1.53
C ARG A 71 4.96 -2.21 1.34
N LEU A 72 5.53 -2.30 0.17
CA LEU A 72 6.65 -3.22 -0.07
C LEU A 72 7.93 -2.68 0.59
N VAL A 73 8.54 -3.49 1.44
CA VAL A 73 9.80 -3.17 2.12
C VAL A 73 10.99 -3.77 1.34
N ALA A 74 10.80 -4.98 0.82
CA ALA A 74 11.82 -5.68 0.07
C ALA A 74 11.19 -6.56 -1.02
N VAL A 75 11.91 -6.75 -2.12
CA VAL A 75 11.47 -7.56 -3.26
C VAL A 75 12.61 -8.46 -3.73
N SER A 76 12.31 -9.74 -3.96
CA SER A 76 13.19 -10.69 -4.65
C SER A 76 12.51 -11.15 -5.93
N CYS A 77 13.13 -10.88 -7.08
CA CYS A 77 12.78 -11.44 -8.39
C CYS A 77 13.78 -12.53 -8.75
N VAL A 78 13.32 -13.62 -9.35
CA VAL A 78 14.16 -14.73 -9.79
C VAL A 78 13.85 -15.20 -11.19
N ASP A 79 14.88 -15.66 -11.90
CA ASP A 79 14.75 -16.35 -13.18
C ASP A 79 14.54 -17.87 -13.01
N ALA A 80 14.53 -18.60 -14.13
CA ALA A 80 14.35 -20.05 -14.19
C ALA A 80 15.39 -20.84 -13.38
N THR A 81 16.56 -20.27 -13.10
CA THR A 81 17.62 -20.90 -12.31
C THR A 81 17.50 -20.61 -10.82
N GLY A 82 16.58 -19.74 -10.42
CA GLY A 82 16.45 -19.23 -9.06
C GLY A 82 17.46 -18.12 -8.72
N ALA A 83 18.17 -17.60 -9.71
CA ALA A 83 19.10 -16.49 -9.53
C ALA A 83 18.35 -15.14 -9.47
N PRO A 84 18.83 -14.16 -8.68
CA PRO A 84 18.26 -12.85 -8.64
C PRO A 84 18.22 -12.18 -10.03
N LEU A 85 17.05 -11.70 -10.41
CA LEU A 85 16.78 -11.02 -11.68
C LEU A 85 16.33 -9.58 -11.41
N MET A 86 16.87 -8.63 -12.19
CA MET A 86 16.44 -7.24 -12.06
C MET A 86 15.09 -7.00 -12.72
N PRO A 87 14.17 -6.26 -12.05
CA PRO A 87 12.91 -5.87 -12.62
C PRO A 87 13.11 -4.98 -13.87
N CYS A 88 12.30 -5.17 -14.90
CA CYS A 88 12.34 -4.35 -16.11
C CYS A 88 11.94 -2.89 -15.81
N GLY A 89 12.17 -1.97 -16.76
CA GLY A 89 11.92 -0.54 -16.55
C GLY A 89 10.47 -0.21 -16.13
N ARG A 90 9.48 -0.87 -16.74
CA ARG A 90 8.06 -0.73 -16.35
C ARG A 90 7.83 -1.20 -14.92
N CYS A 91 8.40 -2.32 -14.54
CA CYS A 91 8.23 -2.89 -13.21
C CYS A 91 8.94 -2.08 -12.13
N ARG A 92 10.05 -1.38 -12.46
CA ARG A 92 10.68 -0.46 -11.51
C ARG A 92 9.75 0.69 -11.15
N GLN A 93 9.03 1.27 -12.12
CA GLN A 93 8.03 2.29 -11.84
C GLN A 93 6.87 1.73 -10.98
N LEU A 94 6.39 0.52 -11.31
CA LEU A 94 5.35 -0.15 -10.53
C LEU A 94 5.78 -0.40 -9.10
N LEU A 95 6.98 -0.92 -8.88
CA LEU A 95 7.53 -1.19 -7.55
C LEU A 95 7.83 0.10 -6.77
N TYR A 96 8.26 1.17 -7.47
CA TYR A 96 8.47 2.47 -6.85
C TYR A 96 7.18 3.03 -6.25
N GLU A 97 6.06 2.92 -6.96
CA GLU A 97 4.74 3.35 -6.47
C GLU A 97 4.38 2.66 -5.16
N HIS A 98 4.56 1.32 -5.08
CA HIS A 98 4.09 0.51 -3.96
C HIS A 98 5.12 0.27 -2.85
N GLY A 99 6.38 0.63 -3.06
CA GLY A 99 7.45 0.45 -2.07
C GLY A 99 8.17 1.76 -1.72
N GLY A 100 8.07 2.75 -2.60
CA GLY A 100 8.79 4.02 -2.47
C GLY A 100 10.29 3.90 -2.70
N PRO A 101 11.03 5.03 -2.55
CA PRO A 101 12.45 5.11 -2.88
C PRO A 101 13.35 4.20 -2.05
N LYS A 102 12.93 3.84 -0.84
CA LYS A 102 13.71 3.04 0.13
C LYS A 102 13.47 1.53 0.03
N CYS A 103 12.46 1.07 -0.73
CA CYS A 103 12.21 -0.34 -0.95
C CYS A 103 13.47 -1.00 -1.53
N LEU A 104 13.85 -2.15 -0.97
CA LEU A 104 15.04 -2.87 -1.37
C LEU A 104 14.69 -3.94 -2.40
N VAL A 105 15.51 -4.06 -3.43
CA VAL A 105 15.43 -5.15 -4.41
C VAL A 105 16.68 -5.99 -4.29
N GLU A 106 16.48 -7.31 -4.20
CA GLU A 106 17.58 -8.25 -4.13
C GLU A 106 18.46 -8.17 -5.37
N ALA A 107 19.76 -8.01 -5.17
CA ALA A 107 20.76 -7.91 -6.22
C ALA A 107 22.12 -8.46 -5.74
N VAL A 108 23.00 -8.78 -6.67
CA VAL A 108 24.37 -9.18 -6.39
C VAL A 108 25.31 -8.05 -6.80
N PRO A 109 26.26 -7.62 -5.97
CA PRO A 109 26.70 -8.23 -4.69
C PRO A 109 25.90 -7.77 -3.46
N ARG A 110 24.96 -6.82 -3.57
CA ARG A 110 24.15 -6.30 -2.46
C ARG A 110 22.77 -5.91 -2.95
N PRO A 111 21.77 -5.88 -2.06
CA PRO A 111 20.48 -5.29 -2.38
C PRO A 111 20.61 -3.83 -2.81
N LEU A 112 19.75 -3.40 -3.72
CA LEU A 112 19.67 -2.03 -4.23
C LEU A 112 18.35 -1.39 -3.81
N THR A 113 18.37 -0.11 -3.52
CA THR A 113 17.14 0.66 -3.26
C THR A 113 16.42 0.95 -4.57
N MET A 114 15.12 1.20 -4.51
CA MET A 114 14.37 1.64 -5.69
C MET A 114 14.88 2.97 -6.23
N SER A 115 15.38 3.88 -5.39
CA SER A 115 16.01 5.12 -5.84
C SER A 115 17.33 4.91 -6.62
N GLU A 116 18.07 3.82 -6.35
CA GLU A 116 19.24 3.44 -7.16
C GLU A 116 18.81 2.82 -8.50
N LEU A 117 17.71 2.06 -8.52
CA LEU A 117 17.21 1.37 -9.72
C LEU A 117 16.40 2.27 -10.65
N LEU A 118 15.77 3.31 -10.11
CA LEU A 118 14.97 4.29 -10.86
C LEU A 118 15.30 5.72 -10.35
N PRO A 119 16.48 6.26 -10.70
CA PRO A 119 16.83 7.63 -10.35
C PRO A 119 15.84 8.62 -10.99
N HIS A 120 15.48 9.67 -10.26
CA HIS A 120 14.53 10.69 -10.74
C HIS A 120 13.18 10.09 -11.18
N ALA A 121 12.69 9.10 -10.41
CA ALA A 121 11.40 8.47 -10.67
C ALA A 121 10.27 9.51 -10.59
N PHE A 122 9.29 9.37 -11.49
CA PHE A 122 8.01 10.05 -11.33
C PHE A 122 7.22 9.37 -10.21
N GLY A 123 6.71 10.15 -9.27
CA GLY A 123 5.99 9.65 -8.11
C GLY A 123 4.77 10.48 -7.75
N PRO A 124 3.99 10.05 -6.75
CA PRO A 124 2.83 10.77 -6.26
C PRO A 124 3.13 12.22 -5.90
N GLU A 125 4.31 12.48 -5.34
CA GLU A 125 4.80 13.80 -4.98
C GLU A 125 4.95 14.77 -6.18
N ASP A 126 5.12 14.26 -7.39
CA ASP A 126 5.20 15.09 -8.59
C ASP A 126 3.80 15.53 -9.06
N ILE A 127 2.81 14.67 -8.87
CA ILE A 127 1.40 15.01 -9.10
C ILE A 127 0.95 16.05 -8.07
N GLU A 128 1.27 15.83 -6.81
CA GLU A 128 0.96 16.73 -5.70
C GLU A 128 1.48 18.15 -5.93
N LYS A 129 2.74 18.30 -6.37
CA LYS A 129 3.33 19.61 -6.70
C LYS A 129 2.54 20.41 -7.73
N VAL A 130 1.86 19.74 -8.65
CA VAL A 130 1.12 20.38 -9.75
C VAL A 130 -0.35 20.55 -9.42
N THR A 131 -0.97 19.57 -8.81
CA THR A 131 -2.42 19.55 -8.57
C THR A 131 -2.80 20.09 -7.19
N GLY A 132 -1.84 20.14 -6.25
CA GLY A 132 -2.14 20.40 -4.83
C GLY A 132 -2.99 19.30 -4.18
N ALA A 133 -3.25 18.22 -4.90
CA ALA A 133 -4.00 17.09 -4.38
C ALA A 133 -3.00 16.08 -3.82
N THR A 134 -3.05 15.87 -2.52
CA THR A 134 -2.34 14.76 -1.90
C THR A 134 -2.98 13.47 -2.41
N PRO A 135 -2.20 12.50 -2.91
CA PRO A 135 -2.74 11.16 -3.14
C PRO A 135 -3.43 10.69 -1.87
N VAL A 136 -4.58 10.05 -2.00
CA VAL A 136 -5.27 9.46 -0.83
C VAL A 136 -4.22 8.69 -0.03
N PRO A 137 -3.96 9.08 1.23
CA PRO A 137 -2.92 8.44 2.01
C PRO A 137 -3.14 6.93 2.00
N GLU A 138 -2.10 6.17 1.69
CA GLU A 138 -2.18 4.73 1.85
C GLU A 138 -2.53 4.45 3.31
N VAL A 139 -3.70 3.87 3.52
CA VAL A 139 -4.10 3.40 4.85
C VAL A 139 -3.04 2.39 5.28
N PRO A 140 -2.27 2.66 6.35
CA PRO A 140 -1.24 1.75 6.80
C PRO A 140 -1.79 0.33 6.93
N THR A 141 -1.01 -0.68 6.58
CA THR A 141 -1.44 -2.09 6.57
C THR A 141 -2.02 -2.52 7.92
N ALA A 142 -1.50 -1.95 9.01
CA ALA A 142 -2.08 -2.13 10.35
C ALA A 142 -3.56 -1.73 10.43
N LEU A 143 -4.02 -0.83 9.56
CA LEU A 143 -5.40 -0.37 9.48
C LEU A 143 -6.23 -1.13 8.42
N ALA A 144 -5.61 -1.89 7.52
CA ALA A 144 -6.34 -2.68 6.51
C ALA A 144 -7.32 -3.65 7.17
N LYS A 145 -6.97 -4.20 8.35
CA LYS A 145 -7.86 -5.03 9.17
C LYS A 145 -9.11 -4.29 9.69
N TRP A 146 -9.13 -2.95 9.58
CA TRP A 146 -10.23 -2.08 10.03
C TRP A 146 -11.11 -1.61 8.86
N ARG A 147 -10.68 -1.83 7.59
CA ARG A 147 -11.49 -1.51 6.42
C ARG A 147 -12.82 -2.23 6.46
N GLY A 148 -13.89 -1.56 6.03
CA GLY A 148 -15.23 -2.10 6.02
C GLY A 148 -15.88 -2.27 7.41
N ARG A 149 -15.24 -1.84 8.50
CA ARG A 149 -15.77 -1.94 9.88
C ARG A 149 -16.40 -0.66 10.42
N GLY A 150 -16.70 0.30 9.55
CA GLY A 150 -17.29 1.57 9.94
C GLY A 150 -16.30 2.46 10.72
N THR A 151 -15.05 2.53 10.28
CA THR A 151 -14.02 3.37 10.86
C THR A 151 -13.90 4.67 10.06
N VAL A 152 -13.77 5.80 10.73
CA VAL A 152 -13.39 7.08 10.11
C VAL A 152 -11.89 7.29 10.26
N PHE A 153 -11.23 7.61 9.17
CA PHE A 153 -9.84 8.05 9.13
C PHE A 153 -9.80 9.55 8.90
N VAL A 154 -9.12 10.28 9.77
CA VAL A 154 -8.93 11.74 9.67
C VAL A 154 -7.46 11.98 9.38
N HIS A 155 -7.13 12.66 8.29
CA HIS A 155 -5.75 12.97 7.94
C HIS A 155 -5.62 14.39 7.38
N PRO A 156 -4.41 14.99 7.45
CA PRO A 156 -4.15 16.28 6.83
C PRO A 156 -4.14 16.16 5.32
N ASP A 157 -4.64 17.19 4.65
CA ASP A 157 -4.65 17.34 3.20
C ASP A 157 -4.28 18.78 2.83
N LEU A 158 -4.04 19.07 1.55
CA LEU A 158 -3.77 20.39 1.03
C LEU A 158 -4.86 20.82 0.05
N SER A 159 -5.61 21.85 0.42
CA SER A 159 -6.59 22.47 -0.47
C SER A 159 -6.14 23.87 -0.85
N GLY A 160 -5.82 24.12 -2.12
CA GLY A 160 -5.38 25.43 -2.59
C GLY A 160 -4.10 25.94 -1.92
N GLY A 161 -3.19 25.06 -1.47
CA GLY A 161 -1.95 25.40 -0.76
C GLY A 161 -2.14 25.69 0.74
N THR A 162 -3.34 25.48 1.28
CA THR A 162 -3.62 25.59 2.71
C THR A 162 -3.85 24.19 3.29
N GLN A 163 -3.21 23.90 4.43
CA GLN A 163 -3.45 22.64 5.13
C GLN A 163 -4.90 22.59 5.63
N VAL A 164 -5.59 21.52 5.28
CA VAL A 164 -6.95 21.17 5.73
C VAL A 164 -6.93 19.77 6.30
N TRP A 165 -8.02 19.36 6.93
CA TRP A 165 -8.19 17.99 7.42
C TRP A 165 -9.40 17.37 6.76
N THR A 166 -9.28 16.15 6.28
CA THR A 166 -10.36 15.42 5.62
C THR A 166 -10.63 14.12 6.38
N GLY A 167 -11.90 13.80 6.56
CA GLY A 167 -12.34 12.54 7.15
C GLY A 167 -12.84 11.59 6.06
N TYR A 168 -12.37 10.35 6.08
CA TYR A 168 -12.87 9.28 5.21
C TYR A 168 -13.58 8.23 6.05
N TRP A 169 -14.84 7.98 5.75
CA TRP A 169 -15.65 6.99 6.43
C TRP A 169 -15.91 5.77 5.55
N GLU A 170 -15.36 4.64 5.96
CA GLU A 170 -15.67 3.34 5.37
C GLU A 170 -16.84 2.71 6.14
N ARG A 171 -18.04 2.81 5.58
CA ARG A 171 -19.23 2.14 6.12
C ARG A 171 -19.28 0.70 5.64
N SER A 172 -19.46 -0.26 6.55
CA SER A 172 -19.84 -1.63 6.19
C SER A 172 -21.17 -1.60 5.44
N GLY A 173 -21.23 -2.23 4.26
CA GLY A 173 -22.45 -2.32 3.46
C GLY A 173 -23.57 -2.93 4.28
N GLY A 174 -24.64 -2.18 4.49
CA GLY A 174 -25.84 -2.62 5.25
C GLY A 174 -26.80 -3.48 4.44
N SER A 175 -26.32 -4.30 3.50
CA SER A 175 -27.14 -5.22 2.72
C SER A 175 -27.23 -6.58 3.42
N SER A 176 -28.45 -7.15 3.42
CA SER A 176 -28.68 -8.52 3.88
C SER A 176 -28.15 -9.58 2.90
N ASP A 177 -27.67 -9.18 1.72
CA ASP A 177 -27.05 -10.05 0.74
C ASP A 177 -25.53 -10.10 0.93
N ALA A 178 -24.98 -11.30 1.10
CA ALA A 178 -23.56 -11.52 1.37
C ALA A 178 -22.63 -10.96 0.28
N ALA A 179 -23.12 -10.80 -0.97
CA ALA A 179 -22.36 -10.25 -2.09
C ALA A 179 -22.23 -8.71 -2.04
N ASP A 180 -23.17 -8.00 -1.39
CA ASP A 180 -23.15 -6.54 -1.22
C ASP A 180 -22.54 -6.12 0.14
N ALA A 181 -22.44 -7.01 1.10
CA ALA A 181 -21.85 -6.76 2.41
C ALA A 181 -20.32 -6.50 2.35
N GLU A 182 -19.66 -6.94 1.26
CA GLU A 182 -18.21 -6.72 1.04
C GLU A 182 -17.89 -5.38 0.35
N LYS A 183 -18.87 -4.68 -0.18
CA LYS A 183 -18.64 -3.35 -0.78
C LYS A 183 -18.84 -2.27 0.28
N GLY A 184 -17.76 -1.92 0.97
CA GLY A 184 -17.74 -0.71 1.81
C GLY A 184 -18.07 0.53 0.96
N VAL A 185 -18.98 1.38 1.44
CA VAL A 185 -19.22 2.70 0.85
C VAL A 185 -18.20 3.64 1.48
N LEU A 186 -17.34 4.23 0.66
CA LEU A 186 -16.43 5.29 1.09
C LEU A 186 -17.19 6.63 0.99
N GLU A 187 -17.34 7.32 2.12
CA GLU A 187 -17.85 8.67 2.19
C GLU A 187 -16.69 9.60 2.56
N GLU A 188 -16.39 10.55 1.69
CA GLU A 188 -15.43 11.61 1.97
C GLU A 188 -16.13 12.79 2.64
N GLY A 189 -15.56 13.27 3.74
CA GLY A 189 -16.02 14.47 4.44
C GLY A 189 -15.60 15.74 3.71
N PRO A 190 -16.20 16.88 4.10
CA PRO A 190 -15.72 18.17 3.64
C PRO A 190 -14.30 18.44 4.19
N ASN A 191 -13.60 19.39 3.58
CA ASN A 191 -12.34 19.89 4.10
C ASN A 191 -12.58 20.72 5.37
N PHE A 192 -11.92 20.35 6.45
CA PHE A 192 -12.01 21.05 7.74
C PHE A 192 -10.74 21.87 8.00
N PRO A 193 -10.87 23.06 8.58
CA PRO A 193 -9.70 23.90 8.89
C PRO A 193 -8.85 23.33 10.04
N ALA A 194 -9.43 22.47 10.88
CA ALA A 194 -8.73 21.86 12.01
C ALA A 194 -9.04 20.36 12.15
N ALA A 195 -8.08 19.60 12.64
CA ALA A 195 -8.24 18.15 12.89
C ALA A 195 -9.41 17.85 13.84
N GLY A 196 -9.65 18.71 14.83
CA GLY A 196 -10.75 18.57 15.78
C GLY A 196 -12.12 18.52 15.11
N ASP A 197 -12.35 19.37 14.10
CA ASP A 197 -13.63 19.43 13.39
C ASP A 197 -13.85 18.16 12.56
N ALA A 198 -12.79 17.65 11.93
CA ALA A 198 -12.84 16.37 11.18
C ALA A 198 -13.07 15.17 12.12
N VAL A 199 -12.48 15.19 13.31
CA VAL A 199 -12.70 14.17 14.35
C VAL A 199 -14.16 14.19 14.84
N GLU A 200 -14.74 15.36 15.10
CA GLU A 200 -16.15 15.48 15.50
C GLU A 200 -17.08 15.01 14.37
N TRP A 201 -16.78 15.36 13.13
CA TRP A 201 -17.50 14.82 11.96
C TRP A 201 -17.47 13.29 11.93
N GLY A 202 -16.31 12.68 12.26
CA GLY A 202 -16.15 11.24 12.37
C GLY A 202 -16.93 10.62 13.51
N ARG A 203 -16.89 11.23 14.70
CA ARG A 203 -17.56 10.73 15.92
C ARG A 203 -19.07 10.67 15.80
N VAL A 204 -19.68 11.57 15.03
CA VAL A 204 -21.12 11.53 14.73
C VAL A 204 -21.52 10.28 13.92
N ARG A 205 -20.58 9.70 13.19
CA ARG A 205 -20.80 8.55 12.28
C ARG A 205 -20.45 7.22 12.89
N THR A 206 -19.42 7.19 13.72
CA THR A 206 -18.89 5.95 14.30
C THR A 206 -18.08 6.22 15.58
N PRO A 207 -18.11 5.28 16.56
CA PRO A 207 -17.21 5.35 17.71
C PRO A 207 -15.74 5.06 17.35
N ARG A 208 -15.44 4.72 16.07
CA ARG A 208 -14.11 4.34 15.61
C ARG A 208 -13.51 5.44 14.77
N VAL A 209 -12.74 6.32 15.40
CA VAL A 209 -12.05 7.42 14.71
C VAL A 209 -10.56 7.31 14.91
N VAL A 210 -9.80 7.30 13.82
CA VAL A 210 -8.34 7.26 13.80
C VAL A 210 -7.83 8.54 13.15
N VAL A 211 -6.93 9.23 13.79
CA VAL A 211 -6.22 10.38 13.22
C VAL A 211 -4.86 9.90 12.72
N VAL A 212 -4.56 10.23 11.49
CA VAL A 212 -3.25 9.99 10.84
C VAL A 212 -2.56 11.33 10.77
N ASP A 213 -1.37 11.49 11.33
CA ASP A 213 -0.62 12.73 11.22
C ASP A 213 0.18 12.81 9.89
N ALA A 214 0.86 13.92 9.68
CA ALA A 214 1.64 14.16 8.46
C ALA A 214 2.80 13.16 8.27
N ASP A 215 3.28 12.55 9.34
CA ASP A 215 4.34 11.54 9.32
C ASP A 215 3.79 10.10 9.20
N GLY A 216 2.45 9.96 9.14
CA GLY A 216 1.76 8.67 9.07
C GLY A 216 1.59 7.97 10.42
N ALA A 217 1.89 8.63 11.54
CA ALA A 217 1.64 8.06 12.85
C ALA A 217 0.13 8.10 13.19
N LEU A 218 -0.32 7.08 13.92
CA LEU A 218 -1.72 6.84 14.18
C LEU A 218 -2.07 7.18 15.61
N SER A 219 -3.15 7.95 15.81
CA SER A 219 -3.70 8.27 17.11
C SER A 219 -5.18 7.89 17.18
N TRP A 220 -5.62 7.41 18.34
CA TRP A 220 -7.01 7.01 18.56
C TRP A 220 -7.86 8.18 19.07
N ALA A 221 -8.80 8.63 18.29
CA ALA A 221 -9.78 9.64 18.64
C ALA A 221 -11.19 9.08 18.89
N GLY A 222 -11.36 7.75 18.80
CA GLY A 222 -12.63 7.06 19.02
C GLY A 222 -12.98 6.83 20.49
N GLU A 223 -14.10 6.16 20.72
CA GLU A 223 -14.55 5.75 22.04
C GLU A 223 -13.79 4.50 22.54
N GLY A 224 -13.65 4.37 23.86
CA GLY A 224 -12.95 3.24 24.48
C GLY A 224 -11.43 3.29 24.35
N ASP A 225 -10.76 2.18 24.66
CA ASP A 225 -9.31 2.08 24.59
C ASP A 225 -8.81 1.94 23.15
N PRO A 226 -7.61 2.48 22.83
CA PRO A 226 -7.01 2.30 21.51
C PRO A 226 -6.88 0.81 21.19
N PRO A 227 -7.26 0.39 19.98
CA PRO A 227 -7.02 -0.99 19.56
C PRO A 227 -5.53 -1.29 19.42
N GLU A 228 -5.18 -2.58 19.47
CA GLU A 228 -3.81 -3.04 19.27
C GLU A 228 -3.24 -2.55 17.91
N GLY A 229 -2.10 -1.89 17.95
CA GLY A 229 -1.41 -1.32 16.79
C GLY A 229 -1.77 0.12 16.45
N ILE A 230 -2.65 0.78 17.21
CA ILE A 230 -2.87 2.21 17.18
C ILE A 230 -2.16 2.83 18.40
N GLY A 231 -1.41 3.91 18.16
CA GLY A 231 -0.63 4.60 19.21
C GLY A 231 -1.50 5.25 20.31
N ALA A 232 -0.94 6.28 20.95
CA ALA A 232 -1.60 6.99 22.04
C ALA A 232 -2.98 7.58 21.65
N ARG A 233 -3.78 7.96 22.65
CA ARG A 233 -5.00 8.77 22.42
C ARG A 233 -4.63 10.08 21.73
N TRP A 234 -5.42 10.42 20.76
CA TRP A 234 -5.37 11.74 20.14
C TRP A 234 -5.83 12.81 21.14
N GLU A 235 -5.00 13.81 21.37
CA GLU A 235 -5.33 14.96 22.22
C GLU A 235 -5.49 16.20 21.35
N GLN A 236 -6.58 16.94 21.55
CA GLN A 236 -6.86 18.20 20.87
C GLN A 236 -5.76 19.22 21.24
N GLY A 237 -4.84 19.52 20.31
CA GLY A 237 -3.75 20.49 20.49
C GLY A 237 -2.33 20.01 20.18
N GLY A 238 -2.13 18.77 19.76
CA GLY A 238 -0.84 18.21 19.37
C GLY A 238 -0.51 18.40 17.90
N GLY A 239 -0.55 19.65 17.40
CA GLY A 239 -0.18 19.95 16.02
C GLY A 239 -0.09 21.46 15.84
N GLN A 240 1.09 22.04 16.19
CA GLN A 240 1.54 23.33 15.68
C GLN A 240 2.49 23.08 14.52
#